data_a6404052f290affd08a5d3024f711721
#
_entry.id   a6404052f290affd08a5d3024f711721
#
_cell.length_a   1.000
_cell.length_b   1.000
_cell.length_c   1.000
_cell.angle_alpha   90.00
_cell.angle_beta   90.00
_cell.angle_gamma   90.00
#
_symmetry.space_group_name_H-M   'P 1'
#
loop_
_entity.id
_entity.type
_entity.pdbx_description
1 polymer ?
#
loop_
_entity_poly.entity_id
_entity_poly.type
_entity_poly.pdbx_seq_one_letter_code
_entity_poly.pdbx_strand_id
1 'polypeptide(L)'
;QLHGALLFYQDYMYTGNTGLIEKYYEPLKHKTLMELEVEPGLISTKSPKLNGEFMAKLGFADTTQRIRDIVDWPPAQKDTGWKLPKDWQQGERDGFEFMPVNTVINSFYFRNMEIMAEFAGILGKTGEERDFKNRAEKAKNAINEKLLNKEYGFYTDGMGTSHGSVHANMLPLAFGIVPEEYKQKVAAYIKTRGMACSVYGAQFLMEAVYNGGDEDYALELMTATHDRSWYNMIKVGSTIAME
;
A
#
# COMPACT_ATOMS: atom_id res chain seq x y z
N GLN A 1 2.97 10.07 -1.82
CA GLN A 1 2.70 10.79 -0.58
C GLN A 1 2.61 9.81 0.61
N LEU A 2 1.81 8.77 0.48
CA LEU A 2 1.53 7.82 1.56
C LEU A 2 2.75 7.04 2.11
N HIS A 3 3.87 6.98 1.38
CA HIS A 3 5.12 6.39 1.88
C HIS A 3 5.91 7.31 2.82
N GLY A 4 5.55 8.59 2.93
CA GLY A 4 6.29 9.55 3.75
C GLY A 4 6.36 9.15 5.23
N ALA A 5 5.22 8.81 5.83
CA ALA A 5 5.19 8.38 7.23
C ALA A 5 5.90 7.02 7.44
N LEU A 6 5.77 6.08 6.48
CA LEU A 6 6.45 4.79 6.56
C LEU A 6 7.98 4.93 6.55
N LEU A 7 8.52 5.81 5.69
CA LEU A 7 9.97 6.06 5.64
C LEU A 7 10.51 6.64 6.96
N PHE A 8 9.79 7.59 7.56
CA PHE A 8 10.19 8.15 8.85
C PHE A 8 10.02 7.15 10.00
N TYR A 9 9.01 6.28 9.90
CA TYR A 9 8.83 5.20 10.85
C TYR A 9 10.00 4.20 10.79
N GLN A 10 10.43 3.82 9.60
CA GLN A 10 11.60 2.94 9.44
C GLN A 10 12.87 3.60 9.96
N ASP A 11 13.13 4.88 9.65
CA ASP A 11 14.27 5.61 10.20
C ASP A 11 14.26 5.59 11.73
N TYR A 12 13.14 5.88 12.35
CA TYR A 12 12.96 5.82 13.80
C TYR A 12 13.20 4.41 14.36
N MET A 13 12.66 3.37 13.73
CA MET A 13 12.82 2.00 14.17
C MET A 13 14.28 1.52 14.14
N TYR A 14 15.07 1.98 13.16
CA TYR A 14 16.49 1.63 13.06
C TYR A 14 17.41 2.50 13.93
N THR A 15 17.05 3.74 14.18
CA THR A 15 17.96 4.72 14.82
C THR A 15 17.54 5.13 16.24
N GLY A 16 16.25 5.00 16.56
CA GLY A 16 15.66 5.57 17.77
C GLY A 16 15.61 7.11 17.77
N ASN A 17 15.95 7.77 16.65
CA ASN A 17 16.04 9.23 16.56
C ASN A 17 14.69 9.85 16.24
N THR A 18 14.19 10.74 17.09
CA THR A 18 12.90 11.45 16.92
C THR A 18 12.99 12.73 16.10
N GLY A 19 14.20 13.20 15.76
CA GLY A 19 14.39 14.51 15.16
C GLY A 19 13.67 14.73 13.82
N LEU A 20 13.54 13.70 12.98
CA LEU A 20 12.74 13.78 11.75
C LEU A 20 11.24 13.85 12.06
N ILE A 21 10.78 13.09 13.04
CA ILE A 21 9.38 13.10 13.47
C ILE A 21 9.02 14.51 14.00
N GLU A 22 9.80 15.05 14.93
CA GLU A 22 9.62 16.37 15.49
C GLU A 22 9.53 17.46 14.41
N LYS A 23 10.49 17.44 13.47
CA LYS A 23 10.61 18.45 12.41
C LYS A 23 9.49 18.40 11.38
N TYR A 24 9.03 17.19 11.01
CA TYR A 24 8.14 17.00 9.85
C TYR A 24 6.74 16.49 10.23
N TYR A 25 6.40 16.42 11.51
CA TYR A 25 5.10 15.91 11.98
C TYR A 25 3.91 16.61 11.30
N GLU A 26 3.90 17.93 11.27
CA GLU A 26 2.79 18.70 10.68
C GLU A 26 2.67 18.46 9.16
N PRO A 27 3.75 18.59 8.35
CA PRO A 27 3.68 18.21 6.94
C PRO A 27 3.26 16.77 6.68
N LEU A 28 3.64 15.82 7.55
CA LEU A 28 3.25 14.42 7.39
C LEU A 28 1.75 14.21 7.51
N LYS A 29 1.05 14.96 8.34
CA LYS A 29 -0.42 14.88 8.45
C LYS A 29 -1.11 15.07 7.09
N HIS A 30 -0.68 16.02 6.29
CA HIS A 30 -1.23 16.21 4.94
C HIS A 30 -0.85 15.07 3.99
N LYS A 31 0.36 14.50 4.13
CA LYS A 31 0.83 13.40 3.29
C LYS A 31 0.11 12.08 3.55
N THR A 32 -0.59 11.95 4.67
CA THR A 32 -1.50 10.81 4.92
C THR A 32 -2.74 10.83 4.03
N LEU A 33 -3.03 11.94 3.36
CA LEU A 33 -4.22 12.19 2.53
C LEU A 33 -5.55 12.09 3.30
N MET A 34 -5.55 12.16 4.63
CA MET A 34 -6.76 12.04 5.46
C MET A 34 -7.83 13.10 5.15
N GLU A 35 -7.44 14.24 4.58
CA GLU A 35 -8.37 15.28 4.15
C GLU A 35 -9.21 14.86 2.92
N LEU A 36 -8.76 13.83 2.17
CA LEU A 36 -9.44 13.31 0.98
C LEU A 36 -10.52 12.26 1.29
N GLU A 37 -10.95 12.14 2.54
CA GLU A 37 -12.02 11.24 2.95
C GLU A 37 -13.31 11.54 2.17
N VAL A 38 -13.89 10.51 1.54
CA VAL A 38 -15.11 10.57 0.73
C VAL A 38 -16.26 9.78 1.34
N GLU A 39 -15.93 8.75 2.10
CA GLU A 39 -16.84 7.97 2.95
C GLU A 39 -16.17 7.76 4.32
N PRO A 40 -16.92 7.51 5.39
CA PRO A 40 -16.34 7.32 6.72
C PRO A 40 -15.24 6.23 6.71
N GLY A 41 -13.99 6.64 6.97
CA GLY A 41 -12.83 5.77 6.98
C GLY A 41 -12.19 5.45 5.62
N LEU A 42 -12.71 5.97 4.51
CA LEU A 42 -12.15 5.72 3.17
C LEU A 42 -11.79 7.02 2.45
N ILE A 43 -10.60 7.04 1.86
CA ILE A 43 -10.08 8.15 1.06
C ILE A 43 -10.11 7.84 -0.44
N SER A 44 -10.09 8.90 -1.25
CA SER A 44 -10.02 8.81 -2.71
C SER A 44 -9.25 9.96 -3.32
N THR A 45 -8.38 9.68 -4.29
CA THR A 45 -7.75 10.71 -5.14
C THR A 45 -8.73 11.32 -6.15
N LYS A 46 -9.99 10.85 -6.19
CA LYS A 46 -11.09 11.50 -6.91
C LYS A 46 -11.92 12.45 -6.05
N SER A 47 -11.53 12.63 -4.77
CA SER A 47 -12.17 13.60 -3.89
C SER A 47 -12.09 15.02 -4.47
N PRO A 48 -13.17 15.81 -4.45
CA PRO A 48 -13.15 17.22 -4.88
C PRO A 48 -12.23 18.08 -4.00
N LYS A 49 -11.88 17.60 -2.80
CA LYS A 49 -10.89 18.24 -1.91
C LYS A 49 -9.46 18.15 -2.44
N LEU A 50 -9.18 17.27 -3.43
CA LEU A 50 -7.89 17.26 -4.15
C LEU A 50 -7.84 18.43 -5.15
N ASN A 51 -7.69 19.62 -4.64
CA ASN A 51 -7.64 20.90 -5.35
C ASN A 51 -6.27 21.58 -5.20
N GLY A 52 -6.12 22.79 -5.77
CA GLY A 52 -4.85 23.53 -5.70
C GLY A 52 -4.40 23.87 -4.29
N GLU A 53 -5.32 24.20 -3.38
CA GLU A 53 -5.02 24.47 -1.97
C GLU A 53 -4.41 23.23 -1.28
N PHE A 54 -5.01 22.07 -1.50
CA PHE A 54 -4.49 20.82 -0.95
C PHE A 54 -3.13 20.44 -1.55
N MET A 55 -2.92 20.67 -2.87
CA MET A 55 -1.63 20.46 -3.50
C MET A 55 -0.53 21.35 -2.89
N ALA A 56 -0.87 22.60 -2.54
CA ALA A 56 0.07 23.49 -1.82
C ALA A 56 0.41 22.95 -0.42
N LYS A 57 -0.57 22.42 0.34
CA LYS A 57 -0.33 21.75 1.64
C LYS A 57 0.58 20.54 1.51
N LEU A 58 0.51 19.80 0.39
CA LEU A 58 1.42 18.70 0.09
C LEU A 58 2.84 19.15 -0.26
N GLY A 59 3.08 20.46 -0.44
CA GLY A 59 4.37 21.06 -0.78
C GLY A 59 4.68 21.13 -2.27
N PHE A 60 3.68 21.02 -3.15
CA PHE A 60 3.87 21.18 -4.59
C PHE A 60 3.89 22.68 -4.98
N ALA A 61 4.92 23.08 -5.71
CA ALA A 61 5.01 24.43 -6.25
C ALA A 61 3.98 24.67 -7.37
N ASP A 62 3.81 23.67 -8.27
CA ASP A 62 2.77 23.68 -9.28
C ASP A 62 1.49 23.02 -8.72
N THR A 63 0.54 23.87 -8.33
CA THR A 63 -0.74 23.43 -7.77
C THR A 63 -1.81 23.13 -8.83
N THR A 64 -1.49 23.22 -10.12
CA THR A 64 -2.37 22.82 -11.21
C THR A 64 -2.34 21.32 -11.46
N GLN A 65 -1.22 20.67 -11.15
CA GLN A 65 -1.07 19.22 -11.20
C GLN A 65 -1.92 18.53 -10.13
N ARG A 66 -2.13 17.23 -10.30
CA ARG A 66 -2.82 16.38 -9.33
C ARG A 66 -2.03 15.10 -9.10
N ILE A 67 -1.97 14.66 -7.86
CA ILE A 67 -1.47 13.32 -7.53
C ILE A 67 -2.39 12.26 -8.16
N ARG A 68 -1.82 11.11 -8.46
CA ARG A 68 -2.52 9.95 -9.05
C ARG A 68 -2.19 8.69 -8.26
N ASP A 69 -3.09 7.74 -8.30
CA ASP A 69 -2.84 6.40 -7.82
C ASP A 69 -1.89 5.69 -8.77
N ILE A 70 -0.83 5.08 -8.24
CA ILE A 70 0.15 4.34 -9.05
C ILE A 70 0.04 2.85 -8.81
N VAL A 71 -0.17 2.42 -7.57
CA VAL A 71 -0.22 1.04 -7.09
C VAL A 71 1.14 0.35 -7.18
N ASP A 72 1.64 0.11 -8.38
CA ASP A 72 2.97 -0.46 -8.62
C ASP A 72 3.53 -0.03 -9.98
N TRP A 73 4.78 -0.35 -10.29
CA TRP A 73 5.49 0.05 -11.49
C TRP A 73 6.39 -1.11 -11.99
N PRO A 74 6.55 -1.26 -13.32
CA PRO A 74 5.90 -0.53 -14.41
C PRO A 74 4.43 -0.90 -14.61
N PRO A 75 3.63 0.01 -15.19
CA PRO A 75 2.24 -0.28 -15.54
C PRO A 75 2.14 -1.21 -16.75
N ALA A 76 1.04 -1.95 -16.87
CA ALA A 76 0.75 -2.71 -18.07
C ALA A 76 0.54 -1.81 -19.29
N GLN A 77 0.82 -2.31 -20.49
CA GLN A 77 0.64 -1.57 -21.75
C GLN A 77 -0.78 -1.05 -21.91
N LYS A 78 -1.79 -1.84 -21.53
CA LYS A 78 -3.21 -1.46 -21.59
C LYS A 78 -3.54 -0.19 -20.78
N ASP A 79 -2.76 0.09 -19.73
CA ASP A 79 -3.01 1.20 -18.80
C ASP A 79 -2.36 2.51 -19.25
N THR A 80 -1.39 2.44 -20.14
CA THR A 80 -0.59 3.61 -20.56
C THR A 80 -0.74 3.96 -22.04
N GLY A 81 -1.13 3.00 -22.87
CA GLY A 81 -1.08 3.12 -24.32
C GLY A 81 0.35 3.12 -24.90
N TRP A 82 1.38 2.89 -24.10
CA TRP A 82 2.75 2.78 -24.58
C TRP A 82 2.96 1.51 -25.39
N LYS A 83 3.74 1.57 -26.45
CA LYS A 83 4.16 0.39 -27.20
C LYS A 83 5.35 -0.24 -26.50
N LEU A 84 5.07 -1.21 -25.64
CA LEU A 84 6.08 -1.94 -24.90
C LEU A 84 6.46 -3.23 -25.64
N PRO A 85 7.68 -3.76 -25.42
CA PRO A 85 8.05 -5.12 -25.86
C PRO A 85 7.03 -6.15 -25.38
N LYS A 86 6.87 -7.25 -26.13
CA LYS A 86 5.83 -8.26 -25.86
C LYS A 86 5.92 -8.81 -24.43
N ASP A 87 7.13 -8.99 -23.93
CA ASP A 87 7.38 -9.57 -22.61
C ASP A 87 7.11 -8.59 -21.48
N TRP A 88 6.96 -7.29 -21.78
CA TRP A 88 6.72 -6.23 -20.80
C TRP A 88 5.27 -5.73 -20.78
N GLN A 89 4.41 -6.30 -21.63
CA GLN A 89 3.04 -5.81 -21.80
C GLN A 89 2.18 -5.97 -20.55
N GLN A 90 2.50 -6.91 -19.68
CA GLN A 90 1.74 -7.19 -18.46
C GLN A 90 2.04 -6.18 -17.33
N GLY A 91 3.26 -5.63 -17.27
CA GLY A 91 3.68 -4.78 -16.16
C GLY A 91 3.72 -5.52 -14.82
N GLU A 92 3.78 -4.74 -13.72
CA GLU A 92 3.93 -5.25 -12.35
C GLU A 92 2.69 -4.99 -11.47
N ARG A 93 1.51 -4.87 -12.06
CA ARG A 93 0.27 -4.53 -11.34
C ARG A 93 -0.72 -5.66 -11.19
N ASP A 94 -0.39 -6.88 -11.59
CA ASP A 94 -1.28 -8.04 -11.50
C ASP A 94 -2.71 -7.77 -12.04
N GLY A 95 -2.83 -7.00 -13.12
CA GLY A 95 -4.11 -6.64 -13.71
C GLY A 95 -4.95 -5.66 -12.91
N PHE A 96 -4.40 -4.98 -11.91
CA PHE A 96 -5.12 -4.07 -11.01
C PHE A 96 -6.10 -3.15 -11.73
N GLU A 97 -7.34 -3.10 -11.25
CA GLU A 97 -8.40 -2.23 -11.74
C GLU A 97 -8.52 -0.97 -10.88
N PHE A 98 -8.23 0.19 -11.49
CA PHE A 98 -8.23 1.48 -10.79
C PHE A 98 -9.65 1.98 -10.53
N MET A 99 -10.12 1.82 -9.30
CA MET A 99 -11.40 2.33 -8.84
C MET A 99 -11.22 3.63 -8.05
N PRO A 100 -12.24 4.53 -8.02
CA PRO A 100 -12.17 5.78 -7.25
C PRO A 100 -11.83 5.59 -5.76
N VAL A 101 -12.40 4.57 -5.14
CA VAL A 101 -12.03 4.09 -3.80
C VAL A 101 -11.40 2.72 -3.99
N ASN A 102 -10.10 2.61 -3.74
CA ASN A 102 -9.35 1.38 -3.98
C ASN A 102 -8.65 0.85 -2.71
N THR A 103 -8.44 -0.45 -2.69
CA THR A 103 -7.91 -1.17 -1.53
C THR A 103 -6.48 -0.79 -1.21
N VAL A 104 -5.63 -0.61 -2.23
CA VAL A 104 -4.20 -0.30 -2.04
C VAL A 104 -4.01 1.04 -1.32
N ILE A 105 -4.64 2.11 -1.84
CA ILE A 105 -4.53 3.45 -1.26
C ILE A 105 -5.11 3.48 0.16
N ASN A 106 -6.23 2.80 0.38
CA ASN A 106 -6.86 2.76 1.71
C ASN A 106 -6.10 1.88 2.72
N SER A 107 -5.40 0.84 2.28
CA SER A 107 -4.49 0.08 3.15
C SER A 107 -3.31 0.94 3.61
N PHE A 108 -2.69 1.71 2.72
CA PHE A 108 -1.66 2.68 3.10
C PHE A 108 -2.22 3.80 3.97
N TYR A 109 -3.44 4.27 3.73
CA TYR A 109 -4.10 5.25 4.60
C TYR A 109 -4.24 4.71 6.02
N PHE A 110 -4.77 3.50 6.18
CA PHE A 110 -4.86 2.84 7.48
C PHE A 110 -3.50 2.79 8.18
N ARG A 111 -2.46 2.28 7.50
CA ARG A 111 -1.12 2.17 8.08
C ARG A 111 -0.52 3.53 8.45
N ASN A 112 -0.78 4.56 7.66
CA ASN A 112 -0.37 5.94 8.00
C ASN A 112 -1.07 6.44 9.27
N MET A 113 -2.34 6.11 9.49
CA MET A 113 -3.05 6.50 10.71
C MET A 113 -2.44 5.83 11.96
N GLU A 114 -2.05 4.55 11.87
CA GLU A 114 -1.33 3.88 12.96
C GLU A 114 0.01 4.55 13.25
N ILE A 115 0.82 4.79 12.23
CA ILE A 115 2.15 5.43 12.37
C ILE A 115 2.00 6.84 12.95
N MET A 116 1.05 7.63 12.47
CA MET A 116 0.81 8.98 13.00
C MET A 116 0.34 8.95 14.45
N ALA A 117 -0.41 7.92 14.87
CA ALA A 117 -0.76 7.73 16.27
C ALA A 117 0.49 7.47 17.14
N GLU A 118 1.41 6.61 16.69
CA GLU A 118 2.67 6.38 17.37
C GLU A 118 3.52 7.66 17.45
N PHE A 119 3.65 8.40 16.36
CA PHE A 119 4.37 9.68 16.33
C PHE A 119 3.76 10.71 17.27
N ALA A 120 2.43 10.80 17.33
CA ALA A 120 1.73 11.66 18.27
C ALA A 120 2.04 11.27 19.73
N GLY A 121 2.06 9.96 20.03
CA GLY A 121 2.45 9.43 21.34
C GLY A 121 3.89 9.80 21.71
N ILE A 122 4.86 9.61 20.82
CA ILE A 122 6.28 9.99 21.00
C ILE A 122 6.40 11.48 21.31
N LEU A 123 5.61 12.33 20.64
CA LEU A 123 5.61 13.78 20.83
C LEU A 123 4.74 14.26 22.00
N GLY A 124 4.12 13.35 22.76
CA GLY A 124 3.23 13.69 23.89
C GLY A 124 1.90 14.34 23.49
N LYS A 125 1.49 14.24 22.21
CA LYS A 125 0.25 14.80 21.65
C LYS A 125 -0.94 13.82 21.85
N THR A 126 -1.31 13.56 23.10
CA THR A 126 -2.30 12.51 23.46
C THR A 126 -3.68 12.68 22.81
N GLY A 127 -4.11 13.91 22.54
CA GLY A 127 -5.37 14.17 21.82
C GLY A 127 -5.31 13.73 20.37
N GLU A 128 -4.22 14.04 19.67
CA GLU A 128 -4.01 13.64 18.28
C GLU A 128 -3.75 12.12 18.19
N GLU A 129 -3.01 11.54 19.13
CA GLU A 129 -2.82 10.08 19.21
C GLU A 129 -4.15 9.34 19.22
N ARG A 130 -5.09 9.78 20.06
CA ARG A 130 -6.42 9.19 20.14
C ARG A 130 -7.22 9.39 18.84
N ASP A 131 -7.14 10.57 18.21
CA ASP A 131 -7.82 10.83 16.93
C ASP A 131 -7.30 9.91 15.83
N PHE A 132 -5.96 9.76 15.69
CA PHE A 132 -5.38 8.89 14.70
C PHE A 132 -5.72 7.41 14.94
N LYS A 133 -5.73 6.93 16.19
CA LYS A 133 -6.19 5.57 16.53
C LYS A 133 -7.63 5.34 16.10
N ASN A 134 -8.52 6.30 16.39
CA ASN A 134 -9.92 6.22 15.97
C ASN A 134 -10.07 6.21 14.44
N ARG A 135 -9.25 6.98 13.71
CA ARG A 135 -9.25 6.99 12.25
C ARG A 135 -8.73 5.67 11.69
N ALA A 136 -7.69 5.09 12.27
CA ALA A 136 -7.18 3.76 11.88
C ALA A 136 -8.28 2.69 12.05
N GLU A 137 -8.95 2.66 13.19
CA GLU A 137 -10.03 1.70 13.43
C GLU A 137 -11.19 1.87 12.43
N LYS A 138 -11.61 3.11 12.17
CA LYS A 138 -12.64 3.39 11.16
C LYS A 138 -12.21 2.93 9.76
N ALA A 139 -10.97 3.19 9.38
CA ALA A 139 -10.44 2.76 8.09
C ALA A 139 -10.42 1.23 7.99
N LYS A 140 -9.92 0.53 9.01
CA LYS A 140 -9.91 -0.93 9.06
C LYS A 140 -11.31 -1.52 8.89
N ASN A 141 -12.29 -0.98 9.62
CA ASN A 141 -13.67 -1.45 9.55
C ASN A 141 -14.29 -1.20 8.17
N ALA A 142 -14.08 0.00 7.59
CA ALA A 142 -14.60 0.35 6.28
C ALA A 142 -13.98 -0.50 5.15
N ILE A 143 -12.65 -0.75 5.20
CA ILE A 143 -11.96 -1.63 4.25
C ILE A 143 -12.56 -3.04 4.32
N ASN A 144 -12.74 -3.60 5.50
CA ASN A 144 -13.30 -4.94 5.69
C ASN A 144 -14.80 -5.05 5.33
N GLU A 145 -15.54 -3.96 5.48
CA GLU A 145 -16.95 -3.92 5.11
C GLU A 145 -17.16 -3.80 3.60
N LYS A 146 -16.37 -2.92 2.94
CA LYS A 146 -16.63 -2.48 1.56
C LYS A 146 -15.78 -3.17 0.50
N LEU A 147 -14.58 -3.66 0.88
CA LEU A 147 -13.58 -4.14 -0.06
C LEU A 147 -13.24 -5.63 0.11
N LEU A 148 -13.55 -6.23 1.26
CA LEU A 148 -13.43 -7.67 1.45
C LEU A 148 -14.64 -8.40 0.85
N ASN A 149 -14.38 -9.22 -0.18
CA ASN A 149 -15.37 -10.18 -0.66
C ASN A 149 -15.45 -11.36 0.32
N LYS A 150 -16.47 -11.37 1.16
CA LYS A 150 -16.64 -12.36 2.23
C LYS A 150 -17.01 -13.75 1.71
N GLU A 151 -17.60 -13.84 0.52
CA GLU A 151 -17.96 -15.11 -0.11
C GLU A 151 -16.70 -15.87 -0.55
N TYR A 152 -15.79 -15.18 -1.24
CA TYR A 152 -14.57 -15.79 -1.77
C TYR A 152 -13.37 -15.65 -0.83
N GLY A 153 -13.40 -14.72 0.13
CA GLY A 153 -12.37 -14.54 1.15
C GLY A 153 -11.12 -13.83 0.65
N PHE A 154 -11.27 -12.90 -0.30
CA PHE A 154 -10.19 -12.03 -0.77
C PHE A 154 -10.68 -10.58 -0.96
N TYR A 155 -9.75 -9.62 -0.98
CA TYR A 155 -10.07 -8.22 -1.24
C TYR A 155 -10.12 -7.92 -2.74
N THR A 156 -11.15 -7.18 -3.16
CA THR A 156 -11.21 -6.62 -4.51
C THR A 156 -10.29 -5.40 -4.62
N ASP A 157 -9.91 -5.02 -5.86
CA ASP A 157 -9.04 -3.86 -6.10
C ASP A 157 -9.68 -2.54 -5.64
N GLY A 158 -11.01 -2.49 -5.57
CA GLY A 158 -11.74 -1.34 -5.07
C GLY A 158 -13.25 -1.51 -5.16
N MET A 159 -13.98 -0.48 -4.76
CA MET A 159 -15.44 -0.46 -4.83
C MET A 159 -15.91 -0.44 -6.28
N GLY A 160 -16.74 -1.42 -6.66
CA GLY A 160 -17.32 -1.50 -8.00
C GLY A 160 -16.60 -2.44 -8.97
N THR A 161 -15.59 -3.17 -8.52
CA THR A 161 -14.97 -4.28 -9.26
C THR A 161 -15.05 -5.59 -8.50
N SER A 162 -14.99 -6.71 -9.23
CA SER A 162 -14.83 -8.05 -8.68
C SER A 162 -13.39 -8.57 -8.79
N HIS A 163 -12.50 -7.84 -9.48
CA HIS A 163 -11.09 -8.21 -9.62
C HIS A 163 -10.34 -8.01 -8.29
N GLY A 164 -9.44 -8.92 -7.97
CA GLY A 164 -8.54 -8.85 -6.81
C GLY A 164 -7.11 -9.12 -7.25
N SER A 165 -6.26 -8.10 -7.24
CA SER A 165 -4.82 -8.25 -7.50
C SER A 165 -4.09 -8.76 -6.26
N VAL A 166 -2.82 -9.17 -6.44
CA VAL A 166 -1.93 -9.45 -5.31
C VAL A 166 -1.80 -8.22 -4.40
N HIS A 167 -1.74 -7.02 -4.95
CA HIS A 167 -1.59 -5.76 -4.20
C HIS A 167 -2.78 -5.49 -3.28
N ALA A 168 -4.02 -5.72 -3.77
CA ALA A 168 -5.22 -5.55 -2.97
C ALA A 168 -5.33 -6.57 -1.82
N ASN A 169 -4.54 -7.63 -1.84
CA ASN A 169 -4.57 -8.69 -0.84
C ASN A 169 -3.35 -8.69 0.07
N MET A 170 -2.14 -8.50 -0.49
CA MET A 170 -0.93 -8.47 0.32
C MET A 170 -0.89 -7.28 1.29
N LEU A 171 -1.33 -6.08 0.86
CA LEU A 171 -1.26 -4.90 1.74
C LEU A 171 -2.20 -4.99 2.95
N PRO A 172 -3.48 -5.38 2.83
CA PRO A 172 -4.31 -5.63 4.00
C PRO A 172 -3.74 -6.68 4.94
N LEU A 173 -3.12 -7.73 4.41
CA LEU A 173 -2.54 -8.79 5.24
C LEU A 173 -1.24 -8.33 5.91
N ALA A 174 -0.34 -7.65 5.18
CA ALA A 174 0.88 -7.08 5.72
C ALA A 174 0.62 -6.08 6.84
N PHE A 175 -0.40 -5.24 6.68
CA PHE A 175 -0.72 -4.19 7.65
C PHE A 175 -1.69 -4.63 8.78
N GLY A 176 -2.06 -5.90 8.86
CA GLY A 176 -2.94 -6.40 9.93
C GLY A 176 -4.39 -5.92 9.85
N ILE A 177 -4.86 -5.59 8.64
CA ILE A 177 -6.26 -5.19 8.39
C ILE A 177 -7.18 -6.40 8.38
N VAL A 178 -6.70 -7.53 7.84
CA VAL A 178 -7.48 -8.75 7.60
C VAL A 178 -8.03 -9.31 8.92
N PRO A 179 -9.36 -9.57 9.04
CA PRO A 179 -9.92 -10.27 10.20
C PRO A 179 -9.34 -11.69 10.32
N GLU A 180 -9.20 -12.19 11.55
CA GLU A 180 -8.54 -13.47 11.83
C GLU A 180 -9.13 -14.63 11.03
N GLU A 181 -10.47 -14.68 10.94
CA GLU A 181 -11.19 -15.73 10.22
C GLU A 181 -10.97 -15.75 8.70
N TYR A 182 -10.43 -14.67 8.13
CA TYR A 182 -10.12 -14.57 6.70
C TYR A 182 -8.63 -14.69 6.37
N LYS A 183 -7.72 -14.62 7.35
CA LYS A 183 -6.27 -14.61 7.11
C LYS A 183 -5.81 -15.76 6.22
N GLN A 184 -6.23 -16.98 6.54
CA GLN A 184 -5.84 -18.15 5.77
C GLN A 184 -6.37 -18.13 4.32
N LYS A 185 -7.57 -17.60 4.11
CA LYS A 185 -8.15 -17.48 2.77
C LYS A 185 -7.40 -16.43 1.94
N VAL A 186 -7.11 -15.28 2.55
CA VAL A 186 -6.35 -14.21 1.87
C VAL A 186 -4.92 -14.68 1.57
N ALA A 187 -4.25 -15.34 2.50
CA ALA A 187 -2.92 -15.92 2.28
C ALA A 187 -2.93 -16.96 1.13
N ALA A 188 -3.91 -17.87 1.14
CA ALA A 188 -4.08 -18.84 0.05
C ALA A 188 -4.33 -18.15 -1.30
N TYR A 189 -5.11 -17.07 -1.32
CA TYR A 189 -5.34 -16.29 -2.53
C TYR A 189 -4.04 -15.63 -3.04
N ILE A 190 -3.26 -14.99 -2.16
CA ILE A 190 -1.95 -14.41 -2.49
C ILE A 190 -1.04 -15.46 -3.13
N LYS A 191 -1.01 -16.67 -2.58
CA LYS A 191 -0.21 -17.79 -3.09
C LYS A 191 -0.56 -18.14 -4.55
N THR A 192 -1.81 -18.02 -4.96
CA THR A 192 -2.22 -18.25 -6.36
C THR A 192 -1.68 -17.20 -7.32
N ARG A 193 -1.25 -16.04 -6.82
CA ARG A 193 -0.74 -14.93 -7.64
C ARG A 193 0.79 -14.93 -7.76
N GLY A 194 1.48 -15.61 -6.87
CA GLY A 194 2.94 -15.65 -6.84
C GLY A 194 3.60 -14.27 -6.70
N MET A 195 4.75 -14.07 -7.32
CA MET A 195 5.50 -12.81 -7.33
C MET A 195 4.95 -11.85 -8.41
N ALA A 196 3.64 -11.55 -8.39
CA ALA A 196 3.00 -10.70 -9.39
C ALA A 196 3.06 -9.19 -9.00
N CYS A 197 4.22 -8.74 -8.51
CA CYS A 197 4.50 -7.37 -8.10
C CYS A 197 5.95 -7.00 -8.39
N SER A 198 6.27 -5.71 -8.34
CA SER A 198 7.64 -5.20 -8.46
C SER A 198 8.51 -5.64 -7.28
N VAL A 199 9.82 -5.42 -7.40
CA VAL A 199 10.77 -5.63 -6.29
C VAL A 199 10.42 -4.77 -5.07
N TYR A 200 9.85 -3.59 -5.27
CA TYR A 200 9.35 -2.75 -4.20
C TYR A 200 8.10 -3.38 -3.53
N GLY A 201 7.17 -3.87 -4.33
CA GLY A 201 5.97 -4.58 -3.85
C GLY A 201 6.32 -5.85 -3.09
N ALA A 202 7.41 -6.54 -3.47
CA ALA A 202 7.85 -7.78 -2.86
C ALA A 202 8.12 -7.68 -1.35
N GLN A 203 8.52 -6.52 -0.83
CA GLN A 203 8.64 -6.30 0.62
C GLN A 203 7.30 -6.58 1.32
N PHE A 204 6.22 -5.97 0.83
CA PHE A 204 4.89 -6.14 1.42
C PHE A 204 4.32 -7.54 1.18
N LEU A 205 4.69 -8.16 0.05
CA LEU A 205 4.35 -9.56 -0.21
C LEU A 205 4.98 -10.48 0.84
N MET A 206 6.26 -10.30 1.16
CA MET A 206 6.95 -11.08 2.18
C MET A 206 6.32 -10.88 3.57
N GLU A 207 6.07 -9.62 3.97
CA GLU A 207 5.36 -9.32 5.22
C GLU A 207 3.98 -10.00 5.27
N ALA A 208 3.23 -9.94 4.17
CA ALA A 208 1.90 -10.56 4.09
C ALA A 208 1.97 -12.08 4.26
N VAL A 209 2.90 -12.74 3.59
CA VAL A 209 3.05 -14.20 3.65
C VAL A 209 3.44 -14.63 5.08
N TYR A 210 4.39 -13.95 5.73
CA TYR A 210 4.75 -14.20 7.13
C TYR A 210 3.56 -13.96 8.08
N ASN A 211 2.85 -12.84 7.94
CA ASN A 211 1.67 -12.53 8.76
C ASN A 211 0.51 -13.50 8.51
N GLY A 212 0.48 -14.14 7.33
CA GLY A 212 -0.45 -15.21 6.97
C GLY A 212 -0.10 -16.58 7.56
N GLY A 213 1.10 -16.73 8.14
CA GLY A 213 1.59 -17.98 8.74
C GLY A 213 2.03 -19.02 7.70
N ASP A 214 2.54 -18.62 6.54
CA ASP A 214 3.08 -19.51 5.49
C ASP A 214 4.58 -19.19 5.26
N GLU A 215 5.40 -19.40 6.29
CA GLU A 215 6.84 -19.13 6.27
C GLU A 215 7.57 -20.00 5.23
N ASP A 216 7.09 -21.20 4.99
CA ASP A 216 7.63 -22.10 3.97
C ASP A 216 7.45 -21.51 2.57
N TYR A 217 6.29 -20.93 2.29
CA TYR A 217 6.07 -20.24 1.01
C TYR A 217 6.90 -18.96 0.88
N ALA A 218 7.11 -18.23 1.97
CA ALA A 218 8.02 -17.09 1.96
C ALA A 218 9.44 -17.53 1.58
N LEU A 219 9.93 -18.62 2.16
CA LEU A 219 11.23 -19.20 1.82
C LEU A 219 11.27 -19.70 0.36
N GLU A 220 10.20 -20.34 -0.13
CA GLU A 220 10.07 -20.75 -1.53
C GLU A 220 10.22 -19.55 -2.48
N LEU A 221 9.53 -18.44 -2.22
CA LEU A 221 9.65 -17.23 -3.03
C LEU A 221 11.08 -16.63 -2.97
N MET A 222 11.69 -16.59 -1.80
CA MET A 222 13.05 -16.04 -1.62
C MET A 222 14.12 -16.88 -2.32
N THR A 223 13.95 -18.19 -2.37
CA THR A 223 14.92 -19.14 -2.97
C THR A 223 14.56 -19.58 -4.39
N ALA A 224 13.49 -19.02 -4.95
CA ALA A 224 13.05 -19.33 -6.32
C ALA A 224 14.15 -19.07 -7.36
N THR A 225 14.17 -19.87 -8.43
CA THR A 225 15.19 -19.79 -9.49
C THR A 225 14.63 -19.53 -10.88
N HIS A 226 13.31 -19.34 -10.99
CA HIS A 226 12.64 -19.01 -12.24
C HIS A 226 12.87 -17.54 -12.65
N ASP A 227 12.37 -17.13 -13.80
CA ASP A 227 12.64 -15.80 -14.38
C ASP A 227 12.17 -14.62 -13.49
N ARG A 228 11.09 -14.79 -12.74
CA ARG A 228 10.60 -13.81 -11.77
C ARG A 228 11.12 -14.10 -10.36
N SER A 229 12.45 -14.09 -10.20
CA SER A 229 13.11 -14.37 -8.92
C SER A 229 14.31 -13.46 -8.71
N TRP A 230 14.67 -13.20 -7.45
CA TRP A 230 15.91 -12.49 -7.13
C TRP A 230 17.16 -13.23 -7.64
N TYR A 231 17.14 -14.57 -7.64
CA TYR A 231 18.22 -15.36 -8.22
C TYR A 231 18.44 -15.05 -9.70
N ASN A 232 17.36 -14.87 -10.47
CA ASN A 232 17.49 -14.52 -11.89
C ASN A 232 18.18 -13.16 -12.09
N MET A 233 17.92 -12.17 -11.23
CA MET A 233 18.63 -10.88 -11.28
C MET A 233 20.15 -11.08 -11.14
N ILE A 234 20.58 -11.92 -10.19
CA ILE A 234 21.99 -12.27 -9.99
C ILE A 234 22.53 -13.01 -11.22
N LYS A 235 21.80 -14.00 -11.71
CA LYS A 235 22.18 -14.84 -12.86
C LYS A 235 22.43 -14.04 -14.14
N VAL A 236 21.64 -13.01 -14.40
CA VAL A 236 21.82 -12.14 -15.58
C VAL A 236 22.84 -11.03 -15.35
N GLY A 237 23.50 -11.01 -14.19
CA GLY A 237 24.56 -10.05 -13.87
C GLY A 237 24.08 -8.67 -13.45
N SER A 238 22.85 -8.56 -12.98
CA SER A 238 22.34 -7.28 -12.46
C SER A 238 23.06 -6.90 -11.17
N THR A 239 23.42 -5.62 -11.04
CA THR A 239 24.03 -5.03 -9.84
C THR A 239 23.01 -4.26 -9.00
N ILE A 240 21.79 -4.11 -9.49
CA ILE A 240 20.64 -3.47 -8.84
C ILE A 240 19.40 -4.36 -9.00
N ALA A 241 18.36 -4.10 -8.23
CA ALA A 241 17.06 -4.72 -8.44
C ALA A 241 16.51 -4.33 -9.83
N MET A 242 15.86 -5.29 -10.49
CA MET A 242 15.26 -5.14 -11.83
C MET A 242 13.74 -5.17 -11.71
N GLU A 243 13.07 -4.43 -12.58
CA GLU A 243 11.62 -4.43 -12.79
C GLU A 243 11.28 -4.93 -14.20
#